data_5ce5913615905c4e7d7e110677eee6fb
#
_entry.id   5ce5913615905c4e7d7e110677eee6fb
#
_cell.length_a   1.000
_cell.length_b   1.000
_cell.length_c   1.000
_cell.angle_alpha   90.00
_cell.angle_beta   90.00
_cell.angle_gamma   90.00
#
_symmetry.space_group_name_H-M   'P 1'
#
loop_
_entity.id
_entity.type
_entity.pdbx_description
1 polymer ?
#
loop_
_entity_poly.entity_id
_entity_poly.type
_entity_poly.pdbx_seq_one_letter_code
_entity_poly.pdbx_strand_id
1 'polypeptide(L)'
;MRWFALHVNTRKEAFVASQLTAQGLECFLPMYKSVRQWSDRMKEVQQPLFPSYLFCRFDYQQRRSVVMTSGVLQVVGNGRTAIPVADEEISAIQTAVASGLAQQPWPYIGVGERVRVNFGALSGLEGILINFKGGHRVVLSISLLQRSVAVEVDLAWVGAVDKSKTHAKELAEKAIRIPVTSQ
;
A
#
# COMPACT_ATOMS: atom_id res chain seq x y z
N MET A 1 17.11 -7.23 -1.46
CA MET A 1 16.22 -6.17 -2.02
C MET A 1 14.95 -6.09 -1.20
N ARG A 2 14.48 -4.88 -0.88
CA ARG A 2 13.25 -4.61 -0.11
C ARG A 2 12.41 -3.55 -0.83
N TRP A 3 11.12 -3.55 -0.58
CA TRP A 3 10.23 -2.49 -1.06
C TRP A 3 10.41 -1.20 -0.28
N PHE A 4 10.46 -0.09 -0.99
CA PHE A 4 10.47 1.26 -0.41
C PHE A 4 9.42 2.12 -1.12
N ALA A 5 8.79 3.00 -0.36
CA ALA A 5 7.95 4.04 -0.94
C ALA A 5 8.82 5.22 -1.37
N LEU A 6 8.59 5.71 -2.58
CA LEU A 6 9.24 6.89 -3.13
C LEU A 6 8.23 8.03 -3.19
N HIS A 7 8.58 9.16 -2.62
CA HIS A 7 7.86 10.41 -2.82
C HIS A 7 8.37 11.06 -4.11
N VAL A 8 7.47 11.36 -5.01
CA VAL A 8 7.79 11.86 -6.36
C VAL A 8 6.99 13.11 -6.69
N ASN A 9 7.41 13.83 -7.71
CA ASN A 9 6.66 14.97 -8.20
C ASN A 9 5.25 14.54 -8.62
N THR A 10 4.24 15.28 -8.15
CA THR A 10 2.83 15.03 -8.47
C THR A 10 2.61 15.01 -9.98
N ARG A 11 1.82 14.04 -10.46
CA ARG A 11 1.54 13.77 -11.87
C ARG A 11 2.73 13.28 -12.69
N LYS A 12 3.86 12.96 -12.06
CA LYS A 12 5.03 12.35 -12.72
C LYS A 12 5.27 10.90 -12.27
N GLU A 13 4.34 10.31 -11.53
CA GLU A 13 4.48 8.96 -10.96
C GLU A 13 4.79 7.92 -12.04
N ALA A 14 4.01 7.92 -13.14
CA ALA A 14 4.22 6.98 -14.24
C ALA A 14 5.54 7.21 -14.99
N PHE A 15 5.94 8.48 -15.17
CA PHE A 15 7.22 8.83 -15.77
C PHE A 15 8.38 8.32 -14.90
N VAL A 16 8.34 8.57 -13.60
CA VAL A 16 9.38 8.10 -12.67
C VAL A 16 9.43 6.58 -12.64
N ALA A 17 8.27 5.91 -12.59
CA ALA A 17 8.22 4.46 -12.63
C ALA A 17 8.89 3.90 -13.89
N SER A 18 8.64 4.48 -15.08
CA SER A 18 9.27 4.05 -16.32
C SER A 18 10.80 4.26 -16.32
N GLN A 19 11.28 5.37 -15.75
CA GLN A 19 12.71 5.65 -15.64
C GLN A 19 13.43 4.65 -14.72
N LEU A 20 12.83 4.33 -13.58
CA LEU A 20 13.40 3.35 -12.63
C LEU A 20 13.36 1.93 -13.21
N THR A 21 12.29 1.56 -13.92
CA THR A 21 12.18 0.28 -14.60
C THR A 21 13.25 0.16 -15.71
N ALA A 22 13.53 1.22 -16.45
CA ALA A 22 14.61 1.27 -17.43
C ALA A 22 16.01 1.09 -16.81
N GLN A 23 16.16 1.42 -15.51
CA GLN A 23 17.37 1.14 -14.72
C GLN A 23 17.42 -0.30 -14.16
N GLY A 24 16.46 -1.16 -14.52
CA GLY A 24 16.39 -2.55 -14.06
C GLY A 24 15.78 -2.73 -12.67
N LEU A 25 15.10 -1.72 -12.13
CA LEU A 25 14.44 -1.81 -10.82
C LEU A 25 12.98 -2.23 -10.96
N GLU A 26 12.53 -3.06 -10.03
CA GLU A 26 11.13 -3.47 -9.94
C GLU A 26 10.31 -2.32 -9.32
N CYS A 27 9.36 -1.77 -10.09
CA CYS A 27 8.49 -0.68 -9.67
C CYS A 27 7.03 -1.11 -9.65
N PHE A 28 6.30 -0.61 -8.66
CA PHE A 28 4.86 -0.81 -8.54
C PHE A 28 4.16 0.53 -8.33
N LEU A 29 3.35 0.91 -9.31
CA LEU A 29 2.49 2.09 -9.27
C LEU A 29 1.04 1.60 -9.31
N PRO A 30 0.38 1.43 -8.15
CA PRO A 30 -1.01 1.00 -8.12
C PRO A 30 -1.92 2.08 -8.66
N MET A 31 -2.72 1.73 -9.67
CA MET A 31 -3.64 2.63 -10.35
C MET A 31 -5.08 2.16 -10.15
N TYR A 32 -6.02 3.09 -10.12
CA TYR A 32 -7.46 2.80 -10.13
C TYR A 32 -8.18 3.56 -11.22
N LYS A 33 -9.31 3.03 -11.66
CA LYS A 33 -10.19 3.69 -12.61
C LYS A 33 -11.10 4.66 -11.89
N SER A 34 -11.11 5.91 -12.34
CA SER A 34 -11.98 6.98 -11.85
C SER A 34 -12.76 7.55 -13.02
N VAL A 35 -14.05 7.77 -12.81
CA VAL A 35 -14.89 8.44 -13.81
C VAL A 35 -14.92 9.92 -13.49
N ARG A 36 -14.49 10.75 -14.43
CA ARG A 36 -14.55 12.21 -14.30
C ARG A 36 -15.50 12.80 -15.33
N GLN A 37 -16.32 13.70 -14.87
CA GLN A 37 -17.16 14.51 -15.75
C GLN A 37 -16.30 15.62 -16.38
N TRP A 38 -16.20 15.59 -17.69
CA TRP A 38 -15.72 16.72 -18.48
C TRP A 38 -16.94 17.51 -18.96
N SER A 39 -16.71 18.70 -19.50
CA SER A 39 -17.79 19.64 -19.86
C SER A 39 -18.88 19.02 -20.77
N ASP A 40 -18.54 18.00 -21.58
CA ASP A 40 -19.41 17.40 -22.57
C ASP A 40 -19.61 15.89 -22.42
N ARG A 41 -18.83 15.20 -21.58
CA ARG A 41 -18.87 13.73 -21.45
C ARG A 41 -18.24 13.20 -20.16
N MET A 42 -18.65 11.99 -19.77
CA MET A 42 -17.99 11.19 -18.73
C MET A 42 -16.76 10.51 -19.35
N LYS A 43 -15.59 10.68 -18.74
CA LYS A 43 -14.36 10.03 -19.19
C LYS A 43 -13.78 9.16 -18.07
N GLU A 44 -13.48 7.91 -18.41
CA GLU A 44 -12.73 7.02 -17.56
C GLU A 44 -11.24 7.42 -17.57
N VAL A 45 -10.66 7.67 -16.42
CA VAL A 45 -9.25 8.04 -16.26
C VAL A 45 -8.60 7.14 -15.23
N GLN A 46 -7.37 6.74 -15.50
CA GLN A 46 -6.57 6.03 -14.51
C GLN A 46 -5.85 7.04 -13.60
N GLN A 47 -5.93 6.80 -12.29
CA GLN A 47 -5.30 7.63 -11.28
C GLN A 47 -4.50 6.77 -10.31
N PRO A 48 -3.38 7.28 -9.76
CA PRO A 48 -2.64 6.56 -8.74
C PRO A 48 -3.46 6.44 -7.45
N LEU A 49 -3.49 5.25 -6.87
CA LEU A 49 -4.12 4.99 -5.56
C LEU A 49 -3.43 5.80 -4.45
N PHE A 50 -2.13 6.06 -4.59
CA PHE A 50 -1.32 6.86 -3.67
C PHE A 50 -0.70 8.05 -4.44
N PRO A 51 -1.42 9.19 -4.57
CA PRO A 51 -0.90 10.35 -5.29
C PRO A 51 0.45 10.81 -4.77
N SER A 52 1.38 11.09 -5.67
CA SER A 52 2.78 11.46 -5.40
C SER A 52 3.64 10.35 -4.80
N TYR A 53 3.18 9.11 -4.79
CA TYR A 53 3.96 7.96 -4.31
C TYR A 53 3.96 6.83 -5.33
N LEU A 54 5.08 6.12 -5.37
CA LEU A 54 5.21 4.81 -6.01
C LEU A 54 6.09 3.91 -5.15
N PHE A 55 6.02 2.62 -5.38
CA PHE A 55 6.83 1.63 -4.67
C PHE A 55 7.91 1.11 -5.60
N CYS A 56 9.11 0.95 -5.07
CA CYS A 56 10.25 0.43 -5.82
C CYS A 56 11.03 -0.55 -4.95
N ARG A 57 11.44 -1.67 -5.54
CA ARG A 57 12.19 -2.72 -4.87
C ARG A 57 13.66 -2.61 -5.22
N PHE A 58 14.50 -2.34 -4.23
CA PHE A 58 15.94 -2.17 -4.44
C PHE A 58 16.74 -2.51 -3.18
N ASP A 59 18.06 -2.63 -3.33
CA ASP A 59 18.96 -2.69 -2.20
C ASP A 59 19.23 -1.28 -1.66
N TYR A 60 19.31 -1.14 -0.33
CA TYR A 60 19.54 0.16 0.30
C TYR A 60 20.80 0.88 -0.21
N GLN A 61 21.81 0.14 -0.66
CA GLN A 61 23.02 0.70 -1.26
C GLN A 61 22.73 1.44 -2.58
N GLN A 62 21.68 1.05 -3.30
CA GLN A 62 21.24 1.70 -4.54
C GLN A 62 20.41 2.98 -4.30
N ARG A 63 20.13 3.32 -3.04
CA ARG A 63 19.31 4.49 -2.67
C ARG A 63 19.76 5.77 -3.38
N ARG A 64 21.07 5.99 -3.51
CA ARG A 64 21.62 7.20 -4.16
C ARG A 64 21.20 7.26 -5.63
N SER A 65 21.34 6.17 -6.37
CA SER A 65 20.91 6.09 -7.78
C SER A 65 19.42 6.36 -7.94
N VAL A 66 18.61 5.77 -7.07
CA VAL A 66 17.15 5.97 -7.07
C VAL A 66 16.78 7.44 -6.85
N VAL A 67 17.37 8.09 -5.86
CA VAL A 67 17.10 9.51 -5.53
C VAL A 67 17.58 10.46 -6.63
N MET A 68 18.62 10.09 -7.37
CA MET A 68 19.12 10.88 -8.51
C MET A 68 18.23 10.78 -9.76
N THR A 69 17.26 9.87 -9.77
CA THR A 69 16.31 9.77 -10.89
C THR A 69 15.40 10.98 -10.93
N SER A 70 15.29 11.58 -12.12
CA SER A 70 14.50 12.79 -12.31
C SER A 70 13.03 12.60 -11.89
N GLY A 71 12.56 13.47 -11.01
CA GLY A 71 11.20 13.42 -10.47
C GLY A 71 11.07 12.68 -9.15
N VAL A 72 12.09 11.97 -8.67
CA VAL A 72 12.14 11.45 -7.29
C VAL A 72 12.52 12.59 -6.37
N LEU A 73 11.74 12.80 -5.32
CA LEU A 73 12.01 13.78 -4.28
C LEU A 73 12.78 13.16 -3.12
N GLN A 74 12.31 11.99 -2.66
CA GLN A 74 12.97 11.27 -1.56
C GLN A 74 12.47 9.81 -1.46
N VAL A 75 13.25 8.98 -0.78
CA VAL A 75 12.77 7.70 -0.26
C VAL A 75 12.12 7.95 1.09
N VAL A 76 10.90 7.46 1.28
CA VAL A 76 10.13 7.68 2.51
C VAL A 76 10.79 6.96 3.70
N GLY A 77 10.79 7.63 4.83
CA GLY A 77 11.40 7.11 6.07
C GLY A 77 11.16 8.06 7.24
N ASN A 78 11.98 7.94 8.27
CA ASN A 78 11.91 8.77 9.48
C ASN A 78 12.78 10.05 9.42
N GLY A 79 13.15 10.51 8.23
CA GLY A 79 13.97 11.68 7.99
C GLY A 79 15.49 11.38 7.96
N ARG A 80 15.97 10.37 8.66
CA ARG A 80 17.37 9.94 8.66
C ARG A 80 17.60 8.65 7.88
N THR A 81 16.68 7.72 8.00
CA THR A 81 16.80 6.38 7.41
C THR A 81 15.55 6.07 6.60
N ALA A 82 15.73 5.53 5.39
CA ALA A 82 14.63 4.99 4.61
C ALA A 82 14.05 3.77 5.33
N ILE A 83 12.72 3.69 5.42
CA ILE A 83 12.02 2.59 6.06
C ILE A 83 11.40 1.71 4.98
N PRO A 84 11.68 0.41 4.95
CA PRO A 84 11.06 -0.49 3.99
C PRO A 84 9.57 -0.65 4.29
N VAL A 85 8.78 -0.83 3.24
CA VAL A 85 7.40 -1.27 3.30
C VAL A 85 7.38 -2.79 3.41
N ALA A 86 6.47 -3.34 4.20
CA ALA A 86 6.34 -4.79 4.35
C ALA A 86 5.92 -5.44 3.03
N ASP A 87 6.52 -6.58 2.69
CA ASP A 87 6.21 -7.31 1.45
C ASP A 87 4.73 -7.73 1.42
N GLU A 88 4.15 -8.03 2.57
CA GLU A 88 2.73 -8.38 2.73
C GLU A 88 1.81 -7.22 2.38
N GLU A 89 2.15 -5.98 2.75
CA GLU A 89 1.37 -4.79 2.41
C GLU A 89 1.37 -4.56 0.89
N ILE A 90 2.53 -4.70 0.25
CA ILE A 90 2.66 -4.57 -1.21
C ILE A 90 1.87 -5.68 -1.92
N SER A 91 2.04 -6.93 -1.50
CA SER A 91 1.35 -8.09 -2.08
C SER A 91 -0.17 -7.96 -1.96
N ALA A 92 -0.66 -7.46 -0.83
CA ALA A 92 -2.08 -7.19 -0.62
C ALA A 92 -2.63 -6.18 -1.63
N ILE A 93 -1.91 -5.07 -1.85
CA ILE A 93 -2.30 -4.05 -2.83
C ILE A 93 -2.20 -4.59 -4.27
N GLN A 94 -1.15 -5.35 -4.59
CA GLN A 94 -1.01 -5.99 -5.91
C GLN A 94 -2.19 -6.92 -6.21
N THR A 95 -2.56 -7.78 -5.25
CA THR A 95 -3.71 -8.67 -5.36
C THR A 95 -5.02 -7.89 -5.53
N ALA A 96 -5.21 -6.83 -4.75
CA ALA A 96 -6.39 -5.97 -4.88
C ALA A 96 -6.46 -5.33 -6.27
N VAL A 97 -5.36 -4.78 -6.79
CA VAL A 97 -5.31 -4.19 -8.14
C VAL A 97 -5.58 -5.25 -9.22
N ALA A 98 -5.00 -6.44 -9.08
CA ALA A 98 -5.18 -7.55 -10.05
C ALA A 98 -6.60 -8.12 -10.05
N SER A 99 -7.33 -8.01 -8.93
CA SER A 99 -8.71 -8.52 -8.84
C SER A 99 -9.71 -7.80 -9.75
N GLY A 100 -9.39 -6.59 -10.21
CA GLY A 100 -10.30 -5.76 -11.00
C GLY A 100 -11.53 -5.24 -10.26
N LEU A 101 -11.66 -5.53 -8.95
CA LEU A 101 -12.75 -5.01 -8.13
C LEU A 101 -12.66 -3.49 -7.97
N ALA A 102 -13.79 -2.85 -7.68
CA ALA A 102 -13.84 -1.41 -7.47
C ALA A 102 -12.92 -0.99 -6.31
N GLN A 103 -11.99 -0.12 -6.59
CA GLN A 103 -11.00 0.39 -5.65
C GLN A 103 -11.07 1.91 -5.59
N GLN A 104 -10.73 2.46 -4.45
CA GLN A 104 -10.58 3.92 -4.29
C GLN A 104 -9.61 4.23 -3.15
N PRO A 105 -8.92 5.37 -3.19
CA PRO A 105 -8.18 5.87 -2.04
C PRO A 105 -9.09 5.99 -0.82
N TRP A 106 -8.57 5.62 0.35
CA TRP A 106 -9.29 5.72 1.62
C TRP A 106 -8.42 6.41 2.67
N PRO A 107 -8.98 7.24 3.56
CA PRO A 107 -8.22 7.78 4.69
C PRO A 107 -7.65 6.64 5.55
N TYR A 108 -6.45 6.82 6.06
CA TYR A 108 -5.88 5.83 6.99
C TYR A 108 -6.76 5.70 8.23
N ILE A 109 -7.17 4.46 8.54
CA ILE A 109 -7.98 4.15 9.71
C ILE A 109 -7.16 3.21 10.58
N GLY A 110 -6.64 3.72 11.69
CA GLY A 110 -5.86 2.93 12.66
C GLY A 110 -6.71 2.07 13.60
N VAL A 111 -8.03 2.27 13.61
CA VAL A 111 -8.96 1.59 14.53
C VAL A 111 -10.12 1.00 13.74
N GLY A 112 -10.38 -0.31 13.94
CA GLY A 112 -11.47 -1.03 13.31
C GLY A 112 -11.35 -2.53 13.48
N GLU A 113 -12.33 -3.26 13.02
CA GLU A 113 -12.31 -4.71 13.06
C GLU A 113 -11.34 -5.27 12.01
N ARG A 114 -10.39 -6.08 12.47
CA ARG A 114 -9.45 -6.77 11.59
C ARG A 114 -10.10 -8.01 11.02
N VAL A 115 -10.14 -8.12 9.71
CA VAL A 115 -10.82 -9.19 9.00
C VAL A 115 -9.93 -9.80 7.93
N ARG A 116 -10.24 -11.04 7.57
CA ARG A 116 -9.62 -11.74 6.45
C ARG A 116 -10.70 -12.06 5.42
N VAL A 117 -10.40 -11.86 4.16
CA VAL A 117 -11.22 -12.30 3.05
C VAL A 117 -10.98 -13.81 2.83
N ASN A 118 -12.02 -14.62 2.94
CA ASN A 118 -11.92 -16.08 2.88
C ASN A 118 -12.22 -16.65 1.48
N PHE A 119 -12.90 -15.89 0.63
CA PHE A 119 -13.34 -16.36 -0.69
C PHE A 119 -13.13 -15.28 -1.77
N GLY A 120 -13.20 -15.70 -3.04
CA GLY A 120 -13.09 -14.83 -4.20
C GLY A 120 -11.65 -14.46 -4.54
N ALA A 121 -11.50 -13.48 -5.45
CA ALA A 121 -10.21 -13.04 -6.00
C ALA A 121 -9.26 -12.42 -4.95
N LEU A 122 -9.79 -12.02 -3.80
CA LEU A 122 -9.04 -11.41 -2.69
C LEU A 122 -8.83 -12.38 -1.52
N SER A 123 -9.09 -13.68 -1.70
CA SER A 123 -8.94 -14.67 -0.65
C SER A 123 -7.54 -14.62 -0.01
N GLY A 124 -7.49 -14.64 1.31
CA GLY A 124 -6.26 -14.56 2.10
C GLY A 124 -5.84 -13.14 2.50
N LEU A 125 -6.39 -12.09 1.89
CA LEU A 125 -6.08 -10.72 2.28
C LEU A 125 -6.67 -10.37 3.65
N GLU A 126 -5.88 -9.66 4.44
CA GLU A 126 -6.30 -9.10 5.73
C GLU A 126 -6.41 -7.57 5.62
N GLY A 127 -7.40 -7.02 6.31
CA GLY A 127 -7.61 -5.58 6.34
C GLY A 127 -8.60 -5.20 7.44
N ILE A 128 -9.05 -3.97 7.41
CA ILE A 128 -10.05 -3.44 8.34
C ILE A 128 -11.40 -3.39 7.61
N LEU A 129 -12.41 -4.02 8.19
CA LEU A 129 -13.76 -3.95 7.68
C LEU A 129 -14.40 -2.62 8.03
N ILE A 130 -15.01 -1.97 7.04
CA ILE A 130 -15.81 -0.77 7.23
C ILE A 130 -17.18 -0.94 6.59
N ASN A 131 -18.20 -0.36 7.21
CA ASN A 131 -19.50 -0.21 6.60
C ASN A 131 -19.54 1.04 5.71
N PHE A 132 -20.06 0.89 4.50
CA PHE A 132 -20.26 1.99 3.58
C PHE A 132 -21.70 1.96 3.04
N LYS A 133 -22.25 3.13 2.68
CA LYS A 133 -23.58 3.19 2.07
C LYS A 133 -23.64 2.31 0.80
N GLY A 134 -24.37 1.22 0.87
CA GLY A 134 -24.59 0.31 -0.26
C GLY A 134 -23.69 -0.94 -0.30
N GLY A 135 -22.83 -1.19 0.70
CA GLY A 135 -21.99 -2.39 0.71
C GLY A 135 -20.95 -2.43 1.82
N HIS A 136 -20.13 -3.47 1.80
CA HIS A 136 -19.01 -3.64 2.73
C HIS A 136 -17.69 -3.51 1.97
N ARG A 137 -16.68 -2.95 2.63
CA ARG A 137 -15.35 -2.79 2.07
C ARG A 137 -14.29 -3.24 3.06
N VAL A 138 -13.24 -3.85 2.56
CA VAL A 138 -12.00 -4.09 3.31
C VAL A 138 -11.02 -2.97 2.99
N VAL A 139 -10.46 -2.36 4.03
CA VAL A 139 -9.45 -1.31 3.90
C VAL A 139 -8.07 -1.92 4.05
N LEU A 140 -7.27 -1.79 3.02
CA LEU A 140 -5.85 -2.17 2.99
C LEU A 140 -5.01 -0.91 3.23
N SER A 141 -4.06 -0.98 4.16
CA SER A 141 -3.30 0.20 4.58
C SER A 141 -1.80 0.03 4.33
N ILE A 142 -1.15 1.11 3.93
CA ILE A 142 0.31 1.23 3.99
C ILE A 142 0.63 2.13 5.18
N SER A 143 1.06 1.52 6.27
CA SER A 143 1.24 2.19 7.56
C SER A 143 2.27 3.33 7.48
N LEU A 144 3.36 3.12 6.75
CA LEU A 144 4.41 4.12 6.57
C LEU A 144 3.91 5.41 5.89
N LEU A 145 2.98 5.29 4.96
CA LEU A 145 2.43 6.44 4.21
C LEU A 145 1.21 7.05 4.90
N GLN A 146 0.65 6.42 5.93
CA GLN A 146 -0.64 6.78 6.50
C GLN A 146 -1.74 6.86 5.42
N ARG A 147 -1.67 5.96 4.45
CA ARG A 147 -2.58 5.87 3.31
C ARG A 147 -3.23 4.50 3.26
N SER A 148 -4.47 4.49 2.81
CA SER A 148 -5.26 3.27 2.71
C SER A 148 -6.03 3.22 1.39
N VAL A 149 -6.37 2.00 0.99
CA VAL A 149 -7.22 1.70 -0.17
C VAL A 149 -8.43 0.93 0.32
N ALA A 150 -9.62 1.34 -0.06
CA ALA A 150 -10.84 0.59 0.20
C ALA A 150 -11.18 -0.28 -1.01
N VAL A 151 -11.41 -1.56 -0.77
CA VAL A 151 -11.81 -2.54 -1.79
C VAL A 151 -13.18 -3.09 -1.43
N GLU A 152 -14.08 -3.11 -2.40
CA GLU A 152 -15.43 -3.62 -2.21
C GLU A 152 -15.42 -5.15 -2.13
N VAL A 153 -16.09 -5.70 -1.11
CA VAL A 153 -16.15 -7.13 -0.85
C VAL A 153 -17.56 -7.54 -0.45
N ASP A 154 -17.92 -8.79 -0.75
CA ASP A 154 -19.13 -9.39 -0.19
C ASP A 154 -18.88 -9.77 1.27
N LEU A 155 -19.81 -9.39 2.16
CA LEU A 155 -19.70 -9.70 3.59
C LEU A 155 -19.63 -11.21 3.87
N ALA A 156 -20.29 -12.03 3.04
CA ALA A 156 -20.23 -13.48 3.14
C ALA A 156 -18.81 -14.06 2.92
N TRP A 157 -17.91 -13.27 2.31
CA TRP A 157 -16.54 -13.67 2.06
C TRP A 157 -15.56 -13.28 3.18
N VAL A 158 -16.03 -12.56 4.18
CA VAL A 158 -15.17 -11.97 5.22
C VAL A 158 -15.33 -12.72 6.53
N GLY A 159 -14.24 -13.03 7.19
CA GLY A 159 -14.20 -13.64 8.54
C GLY A 159 -13.32 -12.85 9.48
N ALA A 160 -13.62 -12.90 10.77
CA ALA A 160 -12.77 -12.30 11.80
C ALA A 160 -11.37 -12.94 11.81
N VAL A 161 -10.34 -12.12 11.97
CA VAL A 161 -8.98 -12.64 12.21
C VAL A 161 -8.87 -13.06 13.67
N ASP A 162 -8.44 -14.30 13.91
CA ASP A 162 -8.27 -14.85 15.25
C ASP A 162 -7.23 -14.03 16.03
N LYS A 163 -7.69 -13.37 17.10
CA LYS A 163 -6.86 -12.48 17.95
C LYS A 163 -5.69 -13.20 18.62
N SER A 164 -5.73 -14.53 18.75
CA SER A 164 -4.67 -15.30 19.41
C SER A 164 -3.34 -15.26 18.65
N LYS A 165 -3.37 -15.25 17.33
CA LYS A 165 -2.16 -15.20 16.48
C LYS A 165 -1.56 -13.79 16.37
N THR A 166 -2.39 -12.77 16.49
CA THR A 166 -1.95 -11.36 16.41
C THR A 166 -1.20 -10.96 17.68
N HIS A 167 -1.69 -11.38 18.85
CA HIS A 167 -1.04 -11.08 20.14
C HIS A 167 0.34 -11.75 20.29
N ALA A 168 0.51 -12.96 19.75
CA ALA A 168 1.80 -13.64 19.72
C ALA A 168 2.83 -12.91 18.84
N LYS A 169 2.40 -12.34 17.71
CA LYS A 169 3.28 -11.56 16.81
C LYS A 169 3.67 -10.21 17.42
N GLU A 170 2.73 -9.50 18.04
CA GLU A 170 3.00 -8.25 18.78
C GLU A 170 3.90 -8.44 20.00
N LEU A 171 3.74 -9.55 20.74
CA LEU A 171 4.62 -9.90 21.85
C LEU A 171 6.03 -10.25 21.38
N ALA A 172 6.17 -10.96 20.26
CA ALA A 172 7.47 -11.24 19.65
C ALA A 172 8.18 -9.98 19.16
N GLU A 173 7.46 -9.03 18.53
CA GLU A 173 8.02 -7.74 18.12
C GLU A 173 8.39 -6.83 19.30
N LYS A 174 7.63 -6.88 20.41
CA LYS A 174 7.98 -6.17 21.66
C LYS A 174 9.18 -6.78 22.36
N ALA A 175 9.33 -8.11 22.34
CA ALA A 175 10.48 -8.80 22.98
C ALA A 175 11.82 -8.46 22.28
N ILE A 176 11.81 -8.16 20.99
CA ILE A 176 13.00 -7.74 20.23
C ILE A 176 13.41 -6.28 20.54
N ARG A 177 12.54 -5.49 21.16
CA ARG A 177 12.77 -4.07 21.48
C ARG A 177 13.29 -3.78 22.88
N ILE A 178 13.62 -4.77 23.69
CA ILE A 178 14.21 -4.53 25.03
C ILE A 178 15.71 -4.27 24.83
N PRO A 179 16.22 -3.06 25.11
CA PRO A 179 17.66 -2.82 25.11
C PRO A 179 18.25 -3.59 26.28
N VAL A 180 19.23 -4.45 25.99
CA VAL A 180 20.09 -5.07 27.02
C VAL A 180 20.90 -3.94 27.65
N THR A 181 20.49 -3.51 28.85
CA THR A 181 21.29 -2.61 29.68
C THR A 181 22.41 -3.45 30.26
N SER A 182 23.62 -3.32 29.71
CA SER A 182 24.84 -3.86 30.33
C SER A 182 25.19 -3.01 31.53
N GLN A 183 25.30 -3.66 32.67
CA GLN A 183 26.03 -3.13 33.85
C GLN A 183 27.53 -3.19 33.58
#